data_aae0b5a76e0841ee97438716685fa435
#
_entry.id   aae0b5a76e0841ee97438716685fa435
#
_cell.length_a   1.000
_cell.length_b   1.000
_cell.length_c   1.000
_cell.angle_alpha   90.00
_cell.angle_beta   90.00
_cell.angle_gamma   90.00
#
_symmetry.space_group_name_H-M   'P 1'
#
loop_
_entity.id
_entity.type
_entity.pdbx_description
1 polymer ?
#
loop_
_entity_poly.entity_id
_entity_poly.type
_entity_poly.pdbx_seq_one_letter_code
_entity_poly.pdbx_strand_id
1 'polypeptide(L)'
;MGEDQAHEQHNKVIKDDGGAVGIFDNEQAVLQWAISGPAISKLLEPQEETSSQERSHHEDTEAFEKKFRSDSEKLHQAFVLWGNPFEELEPGLVHQISKRVLSDEAEESVKCALKIGMEKSEKFKHDRVSLYQTIHRNKLPIFRKKNDVMASKKKQAVASIKEQVSMFKDLYIGCKARPDGDLNQFFSHENHEYPPALSEYGQLRHATAKSDFMKIISNQDLEAHQSPDVEAIVVDGAPWIHTHPPRSSIKFEEYCTSEIIGPLRRLSAQRIDLVFDVYKENSMKSQERERRGRDTGRYIVRKDTPIPKNFGKAILKNEKSKTELFEMVADMISSTESDTVFVSTKGESVMSNKSIPKDHLSPCNQDDADTRVFFHAMDIAKQYRKIMIITVDTDLIVIGLSIFSKLDIDELWIQLGTGKNKRWFPIHIYANHLGEDVCKALPFWYAFTGCDTTSQFSGRRKEIGMENLDCTSTTYQRLHKVIQSCGNYR
;
A
#
# COMPACT_ATOMS: atom_id res chain seq x y z
N MET A 1 7.29 -29.27 -44.24
CA MET A 1 7.78 -28.03 -44.86
C MET A 1 6.79 -27.39 -45.84
N GLY A 2 5.90 -28.12 -46.44
CA GLY A 2 4.91 -27.56 -47.36
C GLY A 2 3.91 -26.61 -46.67
N GLU A 3 3.35 -27.03 -45.54
CA GLU A 3 2.33 -26.26 -44.81
C GLU A 3 2.94 -24.97 -44.19
N ASP A 4 4.10 -25.04 -43.58
CA ASP A 4 4.76 -23.88 -43.01
C ASP A 4 5.15 -22.84 -44.05
N GLN A 5 5.70 -23.28 -45.19
CA GLN A 5 6.02 -22.37 -46.30
C GLN A 5 4.76 -21.78 -46.94
N ALA A 6 3.69 -22.55 -47.06
CA ALA A 6 2.42 -22.06 -47.55
C ALA A 6 1.80 -21.06 -46.57
N HIS A 7 1.97 -21.29 -45.26
CA HIS A 7 1.51 -20.38 -44.22
C HIS A 7 2.35 -19.08 -44.20
N GLU A 8 3.67 -19.17 -44.38
CA GLU A 8 4.54 -18.00 -44.46
C GLU A 8 4.30 -17.17 -45.74
N GLN A 9 4.11 -17.85 -46.88
CA GLN A 9 3.72 -17.17 -48.11
C GLN A 9 2.34 -16.53 -48.02
N HIS A 10 1.40 -17.23 -47.44
CA HIS A 10 0.07 -16.67 -47.19
C HIS A 10 0.12 -15.46 -46.24
N ASN A 11 0.88 -15.55 -45.16
CA ASN A 11 1.14 -14.42 -44.27
C ASN A 11 1.85 -13.26 -44.95
N LYS A 12 2.76 -13.55 -45.87
CA LYS A 12 3.47 -12.51 -46.68
C LYS A 12 2.47 -11.79 -47.58
N VAL A 13 1.67 -12.52 -48.32
CA VAL A 13 0.63 -11.95 -49.20
C VAL A 13 -0.41 -11.14 -48.39
N ILE A 14 -0.75 -11.61 -47.20
CA ILE A 14 -1.65 -10.91 -46.30
C ILE A 14 -1.04 -9.60 -45.78
N LYS A 15 0.27 -9.53 -45.66
CA LYS A 15 0.99 -8.39 -45.10
C LYS A 15 1.51 -7.39 -46.14
N ASP A 16 1.62 -7.79 -47.41
CA ASP A 16 2.09 -6.91 -48.50
C ASP A 16 1.04 -5.86 -48.90
N ASP A 17 1.48 -4.83 -49.63
CA ASP A 17 0.63 -3.77 -50.17
C ASP A 17 -0.53 -4.33 -50.99
N GLY A 18 -1.75 -4.08 -50.54
CA GLY A 18 -2.97 -4.65 -51.11
C GLY A 18 -3.41 -5.99 -50.52
N GLY A 19 -2.69 -6.50 -49.52
CA GLY A 19 -3.07 -7.69 -48.75
C GLY A 19 -4.15 -7.43 -47.70
N ALA A 20 -4.38 -8.45 -46.86
CA ALA A 20 -5.41 -8.40 -45.81
C ALA A 20 -5.02 -7.51 -44.60
N VAL A 21 -3.78 -7.02 -44.51
CA VAL A 21 -3.38 -6.04 -43.50
C VAL A 21 -4.10 -4.74 -43.77
N GLY A 22 -4.97 -4.33 -42.85
CA GLY A 22 -5.88 -3.21 -43.03
C GLY A 22 -7.24 -3.58 -43.60
N ILE A 23 -7.54 -4.88 -43.80
CA ILE A 23 -8.84 -5.38 -44.26
C ILE A 23 -10.02 -4.84 -43.43
N PHE A 24 -9.78 -4.59 -42.13
CA PHE A 24 -10.80 -4.05 -41.22
C PHE A 24 -11.09 -2.58 -41.45
N ASP A 25 -10.22 -1.87 -42.14
CA ASP A 25 -10.32 -0.43 -42.35
C ASP A 25 -10.49 -0.04 -43.84
N ASN A 26 -10.42 -1.03 -44.76
CA ASN A 26 -10.49 -0.77 -46.21
C ASN A 26 -11.35 -1.82 -46.94
N GLU A 27 -12.48 -1.37 -47.55
CA GLU A 27 -13.41 -2.24 -48.30
C GLU A 27 -12.76 -2.90 -49.50
N GLN A 28 -11.85 -2.22 -50.20
CA GLN A 28 -11.17 -2.77 -51.36
C GLN A 28 -10.24 -3.91 -50.98
N ALA A 29 -9.53 -3.80 -49.83
CA ALA A 29 -8.69 -4.84 -49.31
C ALA A 29 -9.51 -6.09 -48.93
N VAL A 30 -10.71 -5.91 -48.35
CA VAL A 30 -11.65 -7.01 -48.07
C VAL A 30 -12.05 -7.74 -49.36
N LEU A 31 -12.42 -6.97 -50.39
CA LEU A 31 -12.87 -7.52 -51.66
C LEU A 31 -11.73 -8.28 -52.37
N GLN A 32 -10.54 -7.68 -52.43
CA GLN A 32 -9.36 -8.29 -53.04
C GLN A 32 -8.99 -9.60 -52.33
N TRP A 33 -9.00 -9.64 -51.02
CA TRP A 33 -8.73 -10.84 -50.24
C TRP A 33 -9.78 -11.91 -50.44
N ALA A 34 -11.06 -11.56 -50.46
CA ALA A 34 -12.17 -12.50 -50.70
C ALA A 34 -12.10 -13.13 -52.08
N ILE A 35 -11.65 -12.40 -53.11
CA ILE A 35 -11.53 -12.91 -54.48
C ILE A 35 -10.24 -13.70 -54.71
N SER A 36 -9.10 -13.24 -54.13
CA SER A 36 -7.81 -13.85 -54.35
C SER A 36 -7.57 -15.11 -53.50
N GLY A 37 -8.21 -15.22 -52.32
CA GLY A 37 -8.03 -16.36 -51.41
C GLY A 37 -8.30 -17.71 -52.07
N PRO A 38 -9.44 -17.96 -52.75
CA PRO A 38 -9.72 -19.21 -53.43
C PRO A 38 -8.76 -19.50 -54.59
N ALA A 39 -8.27 -18.48 -55.29
CA ALA A 39 -7.31 -18.65 -56.38
C ALA A 39 -5.92 -19.03 -55.83
N ILE A 40 -5.49 -18.44 -54.73
CA ILE A 40 -4.24 -18.79 -54.05
C ILE A 40 -4.30 -20.21 -53.50
N SER A 41 -5.41 -20.61 -52.88
CA SER A 41 -5.64 -21.98 -52.38
C SER A 41 -5.50 -23.02 -53.50
N LYS A 42 -6.10 -22.76 -54.67
CA LYS A 42 -5.94 -23.63 -55.85
C LYS A 42 -4.54 -23.72 -56.43
N LEU A 43 -3.74 -22.65 -56.30
CA LEU A 43 -2.33 -22.64 -56.71
C LEU A 43 -1.43 -23.42 -55.76
N LEU A 44 -1.84 -23.59 -54.51
CA LEU A 44 -1.07 -24.32 -53.50
C LEU A 44 -1.37 -25.82 -53.49
N GLU A 45 -2.60 -26.23 -53.93
CA GLU A 45 -3.02 -27.65 -54.04
C GLU A 45 -2.06 -28.55 -54.82
N PRO A 46 -1.46 -28.14 -55.97
CA PRO A 46 -0.53 -28.99 -56.69
C PRO A 46 0.87 -29.18 -56.07
N GLN A 47 1.23 -28.32 -55.09
CA GLN A 47 2.52 -28.43 -54.41
C GLN A 47 2.47 -29.45 -53.27
N GLU A 48 1.32 -29.79 -52.76
CA GLU A 48 1.13 -30.82 -51.74
C GLU A 48 1.28 -32.24 -52.31
N GLU A 49 0.90 -32.47 -53.61
CA GLU A 49 0.98 -33.77 -54.24
C GLU A 49 2.36 -34.19 -54.71
N THR A 50 3.34 -33.26 -54.84
CA THR A 50 4.68 -33.54 -55.39
C THR A 50 5.80 -33.66 -54.35
N SER A 51 5.52 -33.54 -53.08
CA SER A 51 6.57 -33.61 -52.04
C SER A 51 6.56 -34.91 -51.23
N SER A 52 6.64 -36.05 -51.89
CA SER A 52 6.87 -37.38 -51.28
C SER A 52 8.35 -37.65 -50.97
N GLN A 53 9.21 -36.65 -50.91
CA GLN A 53 10.51 -36.79 -50.26
C GLN A 53 10.34 -36.50 -48.78
N GLU A 54 10.67 -37.52 -47.94
CA GLU A 54 10.83 -37.38 -46.50
C GLU A 54 11.78 -36.23 -46.19
N ARG A 55 11.24 -35.01 -46.13
CA ARG A 55 11.97 -33.88 -45.57
C ARG A 55 11.79 -33.99 -44.07
N SER A 56 12.88 -34.37 -43.38
CA SER A 56 12.83 -34.36 -41.92
C SER A 56 12.37 -33.00 -41.46
N HIS A 57 11.29 -32.97 -40.72
CA HIS A 57 10.73 -31.76 -40.13
C HIS A 57 11.78 -31.17 -39.18
N HIS A 58 11.87 -29.84 -39.06
CA HIS A 58 12.85 -29.19 -38.18
C HIS A 58 12.75 -29.70 -36.74
N GLU A 59 11.58 -30.23 -36.31
CA GLU A 59 11.35 -30.88 -35.03
C GLU A 59 12.11 -32.20 -34.86
N ASP A 60 12.46 -32.87 -35.95
CA ASP A 60 13.23 -34.14 -35.96
C ASP A 60 14.75 -33.92 -35.93
N THR A 61 15.19 -32.68 -35.76
CA THR A 61 16.63 -32.35 -35.71
C THR A 61 17.18 -32.53 -34.31
N GLU A 62 18.42 -33.03 -34.20
CA GLU A 62 19.11 -33.16 -32.92
C GLU A 62 19.21 -31.82 -32.16
N ALA A 63 19.33 -30.71 -32.89
CA ALA A 63 19.36 -29.37 -32.33
C ALA A 63 18.04 -28.99 -31.66
N PHE A 64 16.90 -29.37 -32.25
CA PHE A 64 15.61 -29.15 -31.67
C PHE A 64 15.41 -30.01 -30.42
N GLU A 65 15.74 -31.31 -30.48
CA GLU A 65 15.63 -32.20 -29.29
C GLU A 65 16.47 -31.66 -28.12
N LYS A 66 17.71 -31.24 -28.38
CA LYS A 66 18.58 -30.67 -27.34
C LYS A 66 17.98 -29.41 -26.73
N LYS A 67 17.42 -28.52 -27.55
CA LYS A 67 16.73 -27.33 -27.10
C LYS A 67 15.47 -27.67 -26.28
N PHE A 68 14.65 -28.61 -26.78
CA PHE A 68 13.45 -29.07 -26.11
C PHE A 68 13.75 -29.67 -24.73
N ARG A 69 14.78 -30.52 -24.61
CA ARG A 69 15.24 -31.05 -23.30
C ARG A 69 15.66 -29.95 -22.35
N SER A 70 16.47 -29.00 -22.84
CA SER A 70 16.90 -27.85 -22.02
C SER A 70 15.74 -26.99 -21.57
N ASP A 71 14.76 -26.74 -22.43
CA ASP A 71 13.59 -25.91 -22.08
C ASP A 71 12.64 -26.69 -21.15
N SER A 72 12.51 -28.01 -21.30
CA SER A 72 11.78 -28.89 -20.38
C SER A 72 12.40 -28.92 -18.99
N GLU A 73 13.72 -28.98 -18.89
CA GLU A 73 14.43 -28.88 -17.60
C GLU A 73 14.23 -27.52 -16.93
N LYS A 74 14.30 -26.43 -17.69
CA LYS A 74 14.03 -25.08 -17.17
C LYS A 74 12.59 -24.95 -16.70
N LEU A 75 11.63 -25.51 -17.43
CA LEU A 75 10.24 -25.51 -17.05
C LEU A 75 10.01 -26.32 -15.77
N HIS A 76 10.66 -27.49 -15.67
CA HIS A 76 10.61 -28.30 -14.45
C HIS A 76 11.19 -27.53 -13.24
N GLN A 77 12.35 -26.91 -13.40
CA GLN A 77 12.96 -26.07 -12.36
C GLN A 77 12.03 -24.91 -11.97
N ALA A 78 11.35 -24.30 -12.94
CA ALA A 78 10.38 -23.26 -12.69
C ALA A 78 9.18 -23.77 -11.86
N PHE A 79 8.66 -24.95 -12.13
CA PHE A 79 7.59 -25.55 -11.33
C PHE A 79 8.04 -25.90 -9.90
N VAL A 80 9.26 -26.39 -9.74
CA VAL A 80 9.83 -26.64 -8.41
C VAL A 80 9.99 -25.32 -7.61
N LEU A 81 10.39 -24.25 -8.29
CA LEU A 81 10.56 -22.95 -7.66
C LEU A 81 9.23 -22.25 -7.32
N TRP A 82 8.27 -22.30 -8.23
CA TRP A 82 7.02 -21.54 -8.13
C TRP A 82 5.83 -22.35 -7.62
N GLY A 83 6.00 -23.66 -7.38
CA GLY A 83 4.96 -24.57 -6.92
C GLY A 83 4.11 -25.11 -8.06
N ASN A 84 3.16 -25.97 -7.69
CA ASN A 84 2.24 -26.60 -8.63
C ASN A 84 1.32 -25.55 -9.31
N PRO A 85 1.31 -25.41 -10.65
CA PRO A 85 0.46 -24.44 -11.33
C PRO A 85 -1.03 -24.76 -11.26
N PHE A 86 -1.38 -26.01 -10.91
CA PHE A 86 -2.75 -26.49 -10.81
C PHE A 86 -3.28 -26.53 -9.37
N GLU A 87 -2.47 -26.08 -8.41
CA GLU A 87 -2.91 -25.96 -7.04
C GLU A 87 -3.85 -24.77 -6.86
N GLU A 88 -5.02 -24.99 -6.30
CA GLU A 88 -5.95 -23.93 -5.94
C GLU A 88 -5.44 -23.21 -4.69
N LEU A 89 -4.77 -22.08 -4.91
CA LEU A 89 -4.23 -21.26 -3.83
C LEU A 89 -5.31 -20.39 -3.18
N GLU A 90 -6.27 -19.93 -3.97
CA GLU A 90 -7.34 -19.01 -3.58
C GLU A 90 -8.55 -19.17 -4.52
N PRO A 91 -9.77 -18.87 -4.06
CA PRO A 91 -10.89 -18.73 -4.98
C PRO A 91 -10.62 -17.54 -5.90
N GLY A 92 -10.48 -17.81 -7.20
CA GLY A 92 -10.22 -16.80 -8.22
C GLY A 92 -9.02 -17.13 -9.11
N LEU A 93 -8.73 -16.25 -10.07
CA LEU A 93 -7.63 -16.42 -10.99
C LEU A 93 -6.35 -15.79 -10.45
N VAL A 94 -5.30 -16.60 -10.38
CA VAL A 94 -3.98 -16.20 -9.87
C VAL A 94 -2.94 -16.35 -10.97
N HIS A 95 -2.09 -15.34 -11.14
CA HIS A 95 -0.98 -15.42 -12.07
C HIS A 95 0.05 -16.45 -11.60
N GLN A 96 0.31 -17.47 -12.39
CA GLN A 96 1.09 -18.65 -12.03
C GLN A 96 2.47 -18.35 -11.44
N ILE A 97 3.22 -17.43 -12.05
CA ILE A 97 4.60 -17.13 -11.66
C ILE A 97 4.65 -16.12 -10.51
N SER A 98 3.97 -15.00 -10.65
CA SER A 98 4.07 -13.90 -9.70
C SER A 98 3.17 -14.05 -8.49
N LYS A 99 2.25 -15.03 -8.50
CA LYS A 99 1.23 -15.25 -7.46
C LYS A 99 0.36 -14.01 -7.21
N ARG A 100 0.22 -13.16 -8.24
CA ARG A 100 -0.67 -12.00 -8.20
C ARG A 100 -2.09 -12.43 -8.48
N VAL A 101 -3.02 -12.05 -7.63
CA VAL A 101 -4.44 -12.30 -7.80
C VAL A 101 -5.00 -11.31 -8.83
N LEU A 102 -5.83 -11.76 -9.77
CA LEU A 102 -6.53 -10.88 -10.70
C LEU A 102 -7.56 -10.04 -9.95
N SER A 103 -7.86 -8.85 -10.52
CA SER A 103 -9.01 -8.08 -10.04
C SER A 103 -10.31 -8.75 -10.45
N ASP A 104 -11.37 -8.57 -9.66
CA ASP A 104 -12.68 -9.18 -9.90
C ASP A 104 -13.20 -8.87 -11.32
N GLU A 105 -13.00 -7.63 -11.80
CA GLU A 105 -13.37 -7.20 -13.17
C GLU A 105 -12.60 -7.99 -14.25
N ALA A 106 -11.31 -8.27 -14.02
CA ALA A 106 -10.48 -9.01 -14.96
C ALA A 106 -10.83 -10.51 -14.92
N GLU A 107 -11.09 -11.05 -13.76
CA GLU A 107 -11.51 -12.42 -13.55
C GLU A 107 -12.86 -12.70 -14.24
N GLU A 108 -13.84 -11.83 -14.03
CA GLU A 108 -15.15 -11.93 -14.69
C GLU A 108 -15.00 -11.85 -16.21
N SER A 109 -14.16 -10.92 -16.71
CA SER A 109 -13.89 -10.79 -18.14
C SER A 109 -13.29 -12.06 -18.74
N VAL A 110 -12.40 -12.76 -18.03
CA VAL A 110 -11.81 -14.03 -18.48
C VAL A 110 -12.83 -15.16 -18.42
N LYS A 111 -13.53 -15.32 -17.31
CA LYS A 111 -14.55 -16.38 -17.11
C LYS A 111 -15.71 -16.25 -18.11
N CYS A 112 -16.12 -15.03 -18.42
CA CYS A 112 -17.20 -14.73 -19.34
C CYS A 112 -16.75 -14.53 -20.80
N ALA A 113 -15.47 -14.73 -21.13
CA ALA A 113 -14.91 -14.44 -22.46
C ALA A 113 -15.66 -15.12 -23.60
N LEU A 114 -16.01 -16.39 -23.43
CA LEU A 114 -16.78 -17.14 -24.43
C LEU A 114 -18.18 -16.55 -24.64
N LYS A 115 -18.91 -16.27 -23.57
CA LYS A 115 -20.23 -15.63 -23.60
C LYS A 115 -20.18 -14.27 -24.29
N ILE A 116 -19.24 -13.43 -23.87
CA ILE A 116 -19.03 -12.10 -24.47
C ILE A 116 -18.67 -12.24 -25.97
N GLY A 117 -17.84 -13.21 -26.32
CA GLY A 117 -17.48 -13.50 -27.69
C GLY A 117 -18.67 -13.91 -28.54
N MET A 118 -19.53 -14.79 -28.02
CA MET A 118 -20.77 -15.23 -28.70
C MET A 118 -21.73 -14.06 -28.89
N GLU A 119 -22.00 -13.27 -27.86
CA GLU A 119 -22.87 -12.08 -27.94
C GLU A 119 -22.37 -11.07 -28.99
N LYS A 120 -21.06 -10.80 -28.99
CA LYS A 120 -20.44 -9.91 -29.99
C LYS A 120 -20.49 -10.49 -31.40
N SER A 121 -20.32 -11.80 -31.56
CA SER A 121 -20.44 -12.45 -32.85
C SER A 121 -21.87 -12.39 -33.40
N GLU A 122 -22.87 -12.62 -32.57
CA GLU A 122 -24.29 -12.49 -32.96
C GLU A 122 -24.62 -11.02 -33.32
N LYS A 123 -24.19 -10.07 -32.50
CA LYS A 123 -24.36 -8.66 -32.80
C LYS A 123 -23.68 -8.28 -34.11
N PHE A 124 -22.46 -8.75 -34.35
CA PHE A 124 -21.73 -8.52 -35.60
C PHE A 124 -22.50 -9.08 -36.82
N LYS A 125 -23.04 -10.30 -36.72
CA LYS A 125 -23.85 -10.88 -37.79
C LYS A 125 -25.11 -10.07 -38.07
N HIS A 126 -25.77 -9.60 -37.02
CA HIS A 126 -27.01 -8.83 -37.14
C HIS A 126 -26.78 -7.43 -37.69
N ASP A 127 -25.75 -6.72 -37.20
CA ASP A 127 -25.49 -5.31 -37.53
C ASP A 127 -24.77 -5.14 -38.90
N ARG A 128 -24.18 -6.23 -39.44
CA ARG A 128 -23.44 -6.18 -40.70
C ARG A 128 -24.35 -6.29 -41.91
N VAL A 129 -24.58 -5.17 -42.56
CA VAL A 129 -25.45 -5.08 -43.73
C VAL A 129 -24.76 -5.53 -45.03
N SER A 130 -23.44 -5.38 -45.12
CA SER A 130 -22.65 -5.78 -46.29
C SER A 130 -21.43 -6.58 -45.93
N LEU A 131 -21.10 -7.63 -46.72
CA LEU A 131 -19.88 -8.40 -46.56
C LEU A 131 -18.60 -7.57 -46.67
N TYR A 132 -18.64 -6.50 -47.42
CA TYR A 132 -17.50 -5.63 -47.70
C TYR A 132 -17.43 -4.40 -46.78
N GLN A 133 -18.35 -4.30 -45.83
CA GLN A 133 -18.31 -3.24 -44.83
C GLN A 133 -17.08 -3.38 -43.94
N THR A 134 -16.37 -2.29 -43.71
CA THR A 134 -15.19 -2.27 -42.84
C THR A 134 -15.54 -2.72 -41.42
N ILE A 135 -14.68 -3.54 -40.84
CA ILE A 135 -14.82 -4.01 -39.46
C ILE A 135 -14.11 -3.01 -38.55
N HIS A 136 -14.89 -2.24 -37.80
CA HIS A 136 -14.32 -1.32 -36.84
C HIS A 136 -13.61 -2.07 -35.72
N ARG A 137 -12.40 -1.62 -35.36
CA ARG A 137 -11.66 -2.17 -34.22
C ARG A 137 -12.47 -1.99 -32.94
N ASN A 138 -12.88 -3.09 -32.33
CA ASN A 138 -13.34 -3.07 -30.97
C ASN A 138 -12.15 -2.71 -30.07
N LYS A 139 -12.20 -1.53 -29.44
CA LYS A 139 -11.28 -1.19 -28.37
C LYS A 139 -11.64 -2.07 -27.18
N LEU A 140 -10.96 -3.17 -27.01
CA LEU A 140 -11.07 -3.98 -25.80
C LEU A 140 -10.70 -3.12 -24.61
N PRO A 141 -11.47 -3.17 -23.50
CA PRO A 141 -11.08 -2.50 -22.28
C PRO A 141 -9.73 -3.07 -21.85
N ILE A 142 -8.74 -2.19 -21.76
CA ILE A 142 -7.44 -2.55 -21.21
C ILE A 142 -7.58 -2.68 -19.69
N PHE A 143 -6.95 -3.71 -19.11
CA PHE A 143 -6.92 -3.97 -17.66
C PHE A 143 -6.23 -2.85 -16.84
N ARG A 144 -5.72 -1.80 -17.50
CA ARG A 144 -5.28 -0.59 -16.81
C ARG A 144 -6.47 0.34 -16.62
N LYS A 145 -6.91 0.55 -15.38
CA LYS A 145 -7.66 1.76 -15.06
C LYS A 145 -6.84 2.94 -15.60
N LYS A 146 -7.45 3.79 -16.43
CA LYS A 146 -6.91 5.14 -16.64
C LYS A 146 -6.76 5.67 -15.21
N ASN A 147 -5.51 5.83 -14.75
CA ASN A 147 -5.28 6.68 -13.60
C ASN A 147 -5.96 7.99 -13.97
N ASP A 148 -7.02 8.35 -13.27
CA ASP A 148 -7.50 9.71 -13.27
C ASP A 148 -6.29 10.54 -12.91
N VAL A 149 -5.76 11.24 -13.90
CA VAL A 149 -4.59 12.09 -13.71
C VAL A 149 -5.07 13.13 -12.74
N MET A 150 -4.69 12.99 -11.47
CA MET A 150 -4.97 14.02 -10.48
C MET A 150 -4.51 15.32 -11.09
N ALA A 151 -5.47 16.20 -11.31
CA ALA A 151 -5.19 17.51 -11.88
C ALA A 151 -4.04 18.12 -11.09
N SER A 152 -2.99 18.59 -11.74
CA SER A 152 -1.82 19.12 -11.04
C SER A 152 -2.31 20.12 -9.98
N LYS A 153 -1.63 20.20 -8.82
CA LYS A 153 -1.98 21.16 -7.75
C LYS A 153 -2.23 22.57 -8.30
N LYS A 154 -1.51 22.95 -9.36
CA LYS A 154 -1.69 24.22 -10.08
C LYS A 154 -3.06 24.34 -10.79
N LYS A 155 -3.55 23.26 -11.41
CA LYS A 155 -4.90 23.25 -12.04
C LYS A 155 -6.01 23.27 -11.00
N GLN A 156 -5.82 22.57 -9.87
CA GLN A 156 -6.78 22.60 -8.75
C GLN A 156 -6.84 24.00 -8.13
N ALA A 157 -5.68 24.65 -7.91
CA ALA A 157 -5.61 26.02 -7.41
C ALA A 157 -6.36 27.00 -8.32
N VAL A 158 -6.13 26.92 -9.63
CA VAL A 158 -6.81 27.79 -10.62
C VAL A 158 -8.31 27.52 -10.65
N ALA A 159 -8.75 26.26 -10.57
CA ALA A 159 -10.16 25.90 -10.52
C ALA A 159 -10.83 26.46 -9.26
N SER A 160 -10.22 26.30 -8.09
CA SER A 160 -10.71 26.84 -6.82
C SER A 160 -10.82 28.38 -6.84
N ILE A 161 -9.82 29.08 -7.38
CA ILE A 161 -9.86 30.54 -7.51
C ILE A 161 -11.02 30.98 -8.44
N LYS A 162 -11.22 30.31 -9.56
CA LYS A 162 -12.34 30.61 -10.48
C LYS A 162 -13.68 30.40 -9.82
N GLU A 163 -13.83 29.33 -9.04
CA GLU A 163 -15.06 29.03 -8.30
C GLU A 163 -15.32 30.09 -7.24
N GLN A 164 -14.32 30.47 -6.45
CA GLN A 164 -14.43 31.55 -5.45
C GLN A 164 -14.81 32.89 -6.07
N VAL A 165 -14.23 33.23 -7.20
CA VAL A 165 -14.58 34.48 -7.93
C VAL A 165 -16.03 34.44 -8.43
N SER A 166 -16.50 33.27 -8.93
CA SER A 166 -17.90 33.13 -9.34
C SER A 166 -18.85 33.25 -8.15
N MET A 167 -18.56 32.56 -7.04
CA MET A 167 -19.36 32.65 -5.83
C MET A 167 -19.42 34.09 -5.26
N PHE A 168 -18.28 34.79 -5.23
CA PHE A 168 -18.23 36.17 -4.78
C PHE A 168 -19.07 37.09 -5.67
N LYS A 169 -19.01 36.91 -7.00
CA LYS A 169 -19.83 37.66 -7.95
C LYS A 169 -21.32 37.47 -7.68
N ASP A 170 -21.75 36.23 -7.49
CA ASP A 170 -23.15 35.88 -7.23
C ASP A 170 -23.62 36.42 -5.88
N LEU A 171 -22.77 36.35 -4.86
CA LEU A 171 -23.00 36.93 -3.54
C LEU A 171 -23.13 38.46 -3.60
N TYR A 172 -22.21 39.13 -4.31
CA TYR A 172 -22.22 40.58 -4.47
C TYR A 172 -23.50 41.07 -5.15
N ILE A 173 -23.89 40.42 -6.26
CA ILE A 173 -25.14 40.70 -6.97
C ILE A 173 -26.35 40.49 -6.06
N GLY A 174 -26.38 39.35 -5.34
CA GLY A 174 -27.46 39.04 -4.41
C GLY A 174 -27.60 40.05 -3.26
N CYS A 175 -26.48 40.52 -2.69
CA CYS A 175 -26.47 41.55 -1.65
C CYS A 175 -26.92 42.92 -2.20
N LYS A 176 -26.53 43.29 -3.43
CA LYS A 176 -26.96 44.55 -4.05
C LYS A 176 -28.43 44.54 -4.47
N ALA A 177 -28.97 43.39 -4.79
CA ALA A 177 -30.38 43.23 -5.18
C ALA A 177 -31.34 43.24 -3.95
N ARG A 178 -30.83 43.12 -2.71
CA ARG A 178 -31.60 43.11 -1.47
C ARG A 178 -31.40 44.40 -0.70
N PRO A 179 -32.49 45.04 -0.15
CA PRO A 179 -32.37 46.28 0.60
C PRO A 179 -31.55 46.14 1.91
N ASP A 180 -31.56 44.96 2.50
CA ASP A 180 -30.91 44.61 3.78
C ASP A 180 -29.62 43.79 3.61
N GLY A 181 -29.09 43.69 2.39
CA GLY A 181 -27.89 42.94 2.10
C GLY A 181 -26.63 43.62 2.66
N ASP A 182 -26.00 43.03 3.67
CA ASP A 182 -24.75 43.46 4.30
C ASP A 182 -23.62 42.46 4.06
N LEU A 183 -22.67 42.83 3.20
CA LEU A 183 -21.48 42.04 2.93
C LEU A 183 -20.53 41.94 4.15
N ASN A 184 -20.50 42.99 5.01
CA ASN A 184 -19.62 42.96 6.19
C ASN A 184 -20.14 41.94 7.20
N GLN A 185 -21.45 41.86 7.40
CA GLN A 185 -22.08 40.87 8.22
C GLN A 185 -21.82 39.46 7.67
N PHE A 186 -21.92 39.27 6.36
CA PHE A 186 -21.62 37.99 5.73
C PHE A 186 -20.18 37.56 5.99
N PHE A 187 -19.21 38.47 5.80
CA PHE A 187 -17.79 38.16 6.02
C PHE A 187 -17.33 38.21 7.47
N SER A 188 -18.22 38.53 8.42
CA SER A 188 -17.91 38.40 9.85
C SER A 188 -17.77 36.95 10.31
N HIS A 189 -18.26 35.99 9.51
CA HIS A 189 -18.21 34.56 9.76
C HIS A 189 -17.58 33.84 8.57
N GLU A 190 -16.89 32.71 8.83
CA GLU A 190 -16.38 31.83 7.79
C GLU A 190 -17.49 30.92 7.27
N ASN A 191 -18.08 31.25 6.13
CA ASN A 191 -19.22 30.55 5.53
C ASN A 191 -18.79 29.69 4.34
N HIS A 192 -17.73 28.91 4.50
CA HIS A 192 -17.22 28.06 3.43
C HIS A 192 -17.34 26.59 3.86
N GLU A 193 -17.79 25.73 2.94
CA GLU A 193 -17.86 24.28 3.18
C GLU A 193 -16.51 23.70 3.58
N TYR A 194 -15.43 24.24 3.00
CA TYR A 194 -14.07 23.90 3.30
C TYR A 194 -13.31 25.14 3.79
N PRO A 195 -13.39 25.49 5.10
CA PRO A 195 -12.84 26.72 5.61
C PRO A 195 -11.32 26.82 5.35
N PRO A 196 -10.81 27.91 4.74
CA PRO A 196 -9.39 28.08 4.42
C PRO A 196 -8.48 28.02 5.65
N ALA A 197 -9.03 28.27 6.84
CA ALA A 197 -8.31 28.12 8.09
C ALA A 197 -7.85 26.67 8.34
N LEU A 198 -8.63 25.68 7.92
CA LEU A 198 -8.40 24.24 8.16
C LEU A 198 -8.18 23.42 6.89
N SER A 199 -8.50 23.98 5.73
CA SER A 199 -8.43 23.25 4.46
C SER A 199 -7.56 23.98 3.42
N GLU A 200 -7.08 23.19 2.46
CA GLU A 200 -6.40 23.68 1.26
C GLU A 200 -6.98 22.94 0.06
N TYR A 201 -7.63 23.69 -0.86
CA TYR A 201 -8.32 23.15 -2.05
C TYR A 201 -9.34 22.06 -1.73
N GLY A 202 -10.11 22.22 -0.66
CA GLY A 202 -11.11 21.24 -0.23
C GLY A 202 -10.55 19.96 0.42
N GLN A 203 -9.26 19.93 0.72
CA GLN A 203 -8.61 18.83 1.42
C GLN A 203 -8.09 19.28 2.78
N LEU A 204 -7.88 18.36 3.69
CA LEU A 204 -7.24 18.63 4.98
C LEU A 204 -5.90 19.34 4.79
N ARG A 205 -5.67 20.40 5.55
CA ARG A 205 -4.37 21.08 5.60
C ARG A 205 -3.41 20.27 6.45
N HIS A 206 -2.60 19.44 5.81
CA HIS A 206 -1.64 18.58 6.52
C HIS A 206 -0.48 19.38 7.09
N ALA A 207 0.02 18.97 8.24
CA ALA A 207 1.26 19.47 8.79
C ALA A 207 2.42 19.19 7.83
N THR A 208 3.23 20.20 7.54
CA THR A 208 4.32 20.13 6.56
C THR A 208 5.46 19.25 7.00
N ALA A 209 5.72 19.14 8.30
CA ALA A 209 6.72 18.25 8.86
C ALA A 209 6.33 17.81 10.28
N LYS A 210 6.02 16.52 10.47
CA LYS A 210 5.84 15.93 11.79
C LYS A 210 7.12 16.04 12.64
N SER A 211 8.28 15.92 11.99
CA SER A 211 9.60 16.01 12.60
C SER A 211 9.93 17.37 13.22
N ASP A 212 9.17 18.43 12.93
CA ASP A 212 9.38 19.74 13.58
C ASP A 212 9.12 19.67 15.09
N PHE A 213 8.23 18.76 15.53
CA PHE A 213 8.07 18.46 16.95
C PHE A 213 9.39 18.02 17.61
N MET A 214 10.18 17.22 16.90
CA MET A 214 11.47 16.74 17.42
C MET A 214 12.48 17.86 17.61
N LYS A 215 12.45 18.90 16.76
CA LYS A 215 13.34 20.07 16.91
C LYS A 215 13.04 20.85 18.19
N ILE A 216 11.79 20.83 18.63
CA ILE A 216 11.33 21.56 19.80
C ILE A 216 11.73 20.85 21.09
N ILE A 217 11.53 19.52 21.16
CA ILE A 217 11.79 18.76 22.39
C ILE A 217 13.17 18.13 22.46
N SER A 218 13.86 17.94 21.31
CA SER A 218 15.15 17.28 21.34
C SER A 218 16.22 18.20 21.97
N ASN A 219 16.79 17.72 23.08
CA ASN A 219 17.97 18.26 23.67
C ASN A 219 19.10 17.23 23.47
N GLN A 220 20.10 17.60 22.67
CA GLN A 220 21.20 16.69 22.32
C GLN A 220 21.99 16.23 23.56
N ASP A 221 21.99 17.01 24.60
CA ASP A 221 22.66 16.65 25.85
C ASP A 221 21.94 15.57 26.65
N LEU A 222 20.65 15.35 26.38
CA LEU A 222 19.83 14.32 27.02
C LEU A 222 19.77 13.01 26.24
N GLU A 223 20.11 13.03 24.95
CA GLU A 223 20.05 11.83 24.10
C GLU A 223 21.24 10.91 24.33
N ALA A 224 21.00 9.60 24.36
CA ALA A 224 22.08 8.65 24.46
C ALA A 224 22.79 8.45 23.12
N HIS A 225 24.12 8.44 23.12
CA HIS A 225 24.94 8.18 21.94
C HIS A 225 25.13 6.68 21.65
N GLN A 226 24.78 5.82 22.58
CA GLN A 226 24.86 4.37 22.48
C GLN A 226 23.53 3.74 22.87
N SER A 227 23.31 2.51 22.40
CA SER A 227 22.12 1.74 22.78
C SER A 227 22.08 1.54 24.29
N PRO A 228 20.97 1.93 24.95
CA PRO A 228 20.81 1.68 26.37
C PRO A 228 20.72 0.18 26.65
N ASP A 229 21.14 -0.24 27.84
CA ASP A 229 20.92 -1.59 28.34
C ASP A 229 19.50 -1.72 28.87
N VAL A 230 18.70 -2.58 28.25
CA VAL A 230 17.27 -2.72 28.54
C VAL A 230 16.89 -4.20 28.71
N GLU A 231 15.87 -4.45 29.52
CA GLU A 231 15.40 -5.79 29.83
C GLU A 231 14.42 -6.30 28.79
N ALA A 232 13.60 -5.41 28.22
CA ALA A 232 12.62 -5.77 27.22
C ALA A 232 12.51 -4.73 26.09
N ILE A 233 12.11 -5.20 24.91
CA ILE A 233 12.02 -4.37 23.69
C ILE A 233 10.65 -4.59 23.06
N VAL A 234 9.99 -3.48 22.69
CA VAL A 234 8.80 -3.49 21.83
C VAL A 234 9.19 -2.93 20.48
N VAL A 235 8.92 -3.66 19.42
CA VAL A 235 9.28 -3.27 18.05
C VAL A 235 8.02 -2.95 17.27
N ASP A 236 7.98 -1.77 16.67
CA ASP A 236 6.98 -1.41 15.69
C ASP A 236 7.21 -2.23 14.41
N GLY A 237 6.30 -3.15 14.11
CA GLY A 237 6.48 -4.20 13.12
C GLY A 237 6.44 -3.70 11.68
N ALA A 238 5.59 -2.74 11.36
CA ALA A 238 5.49 -2.22 9.99
C ALA A 238 6.77 -1.49 9.56
N PRO A 239 7.30 -0.53 10.32
CA PRO A 239 8.62 0.05 10.07
C PRO A 239 9.76 -0.96 10.08
N TRP A 240 9.69 -1.97 10.95
CA TRP A 240 10.72 -3.02 11.00
C TRP A 240 10.84 -3.74 9.66
N ILE A 241 9.73 -4.16 9.05
CA ILE A 241 9.71 -4.77 7.72
C ILE A 241 10.19 -3.81 6.63
N HIS A 242 9.77 -2.54 6.69
CA HIS A 242 10.22 -1.52 5.72
C HIS A 242 11.73 -1.30 5.73
N THR A 243 12.36 -1.41 6.90
CA THR A 243 13.80 -1.20 7.09
C THR A 243 14.65 -2.45 6.82
N HIS A 244 14.00 -3.62 6.75
CA HIS A 244 14.61 -4.90 6.44
C HIS A 244 14.02 -5.51 5.17
N PRO A 245 14.16 -4.87 3.98
CA PRO A 245 13.66 -5.43 2.73
C PRO A 245 14.43 -6.68 2.34
N PRO A 246 13.82 -7.58 1.55
CA PRO A 246 14.50 -8.79 1.07
C PRO A 246 15.72 -8.43 0.21
N ARG A 247 16.89 -9.04 0.52
CA ARG A 247 18.16 -8.80 -0.16
C ARG A 247 18.60 -9.99 -0.99
N SER A 248 18.67 -11.16 -0.38
CA SER A 248 19.14 -12.41 -1.00
C SER A 248 18.09 -13.50 -1.00
N SER A 249 17.04 -13.34 -0.21
CA SER A 249 16.00 -14.35 -0.07
C SER A 249 15.12 -14.46 -1.32
N ILE A 250 14.85 -15.68 -1.75
CA ILE A 250 14.02 -15.97 -2.93
C ILE A 250 12.58 -16.23 -2.52
N LYS A 251 12.36 -16.91 -1.38
CA LYS A 251 11.06 -17.26 -0.82
C LYS A 251 10.76 -16.49 0.46
N PHE A 252 9.47 -16.33 0.77
CA PHE A 252 9.07 -15.61 1.98
C PHE A 252 9.54 -16.27 3.28
N GLU A 253 9.64 -17.60 3.33
CA GLU A 253 10.15 -18.29 4.51
C GLU A 253 11.60 -17.90 4.82
N GLU A 254 12.47 -17.88 3.80
CA GLU A 254 13.86 -17.45 3.93
C GLU A 254 13.96 -16.00 4.39
N TYR A 255 13.14 -15.14 3.79
CA TYR A 255 13.08 -13.72 4.13
C TYR A 255 12.69 -13.50 5.60
N CYS A 256 11.61 -14.12 6.05
CA CYS A 256 11.16 -13.99 7.43
C CYS A 256 12.20 -14.49 8.41
N THR A 257 12.83 -15.64 8.11
CA THR A 257 13.84 -16.24 8.99
C THR A 257 15.11 -15.39 9.07
N SER A 258 15.68 -15.03 7.91
CA SER A 258 17.00 -14.42 7.85
C SER A 258 16.98 -12.90 8.04
N GLU A 259 16.00 -12.23 7.46
CA GLU A 259 16.00 -10.77 7.36
C GLU A 259 15.03 -10.08 8.32
N ILE A 260 14.03 -10.79 8.87
CA ILE A 260 13.11 -10.27 9.88
C ILE A 260 13.45 -10.82 11.27
N ILE A 261 13.42 -12.13 11.46
CA ILE A 261 13.62 -12.77 12.77
C ILE A 261 15.10 -12.78 13.16
N GLY A 262 16.00 -12.99 12.20
CA GLY A 262 17.44 -12.98 12.44
C GLY A 262 17.96 -11.70 13.10
N PRO A 263 17.62 -10.49 12.62
CA PRO A 263 17.94 -9.24 13.30
C PRO A 263 17.28 -9.08 14.67
N LEU A 264 16.03 -9.55 14.87
CA LEU A 264 15.38 -9.53 16.19
C LEU A 264 16.15 -10.37 17.22
N ARG A 265 16.63 -11.55 16.82
CA ARG A 265 17.45 -12.42 17.69
C ARG A 265 18.79 -11.81 18.11
N ARG A 266 19.27 -10.80 17.39
CA ARG A 266 20.51 -10.08 17.73
C ARG A 266 20.30 -8.95 18.73
N LEU A 267 19.05 -8.61 19.02
CA LEU A 267 18.73 -7.64 20.06
C LEU A 267 18.96 -8.28 21.44
N SER A 268 19.68 -7.58 22.30
CA SER A 268 19.94 -8.03 23.67
C SER A 268 18.77 -7.66 24.57
N ALA A 269 17.85 -8.59 24.81
CA ALA A 269 16.73 -8.41 25.73
C ALA A 269 16.16 -9.78 26.15
N GLN A 270 15.52 -9.83 27.33
CA GLN A 270 14.85 -11.03 27.83
C GLN A 270 13.50 -11.27 27.14
N ARG A 271 12.81 -10.20 26.75
CA ARG A 271 11.55 -10.24 26.01
C ARG A 271 11.55 -9.25 24.85
N ILE A 272 11.07 -9.69 23.69
CA ILE A 272 10.94 -8.89 22.47
C ILE A 272 9.55 -9.07 21.90
N ASP A 273 8.78 -7.98 21.85
CA ASP A 273 7.42 -7.95 21.32
C ASP A 273 7.42 -7.25 19.96
N LEU A 274 6.93 -7.91 18.91
CA LEU A 274 6.77 -7.35 17.56
C LEU A 274 5.30 -7.05 17.30
N VAL A 275 4.97 -5.78 17.14
CA VAL A 275 3.59 -5.29 17.09
C VAL A 275 3.24 -4.79 15.70
N PHE A 276 2.22 -5.34 15.08
CA PHE A 276 1.72 -4.96 13.77
C PHE A 276 0.37 -4.27 13.83
N ASP A 277 0.12 -3.42 12.83
CA ASP A 277 -1.19 -2.85 12.55
C ASP A 277 -2.23 -3.92 12.20
N VAL A 278 -3.48 -3.67 12.55
CA VAL A 278 -4.63 -4.42 12.05
C VAL A 278 -5.39 -3.55 11.04
N TYR A 279 -5.53 -4.06 9.82
CA TYR A 279 -6.23 -3.33 8.76
C TYR A 279 -7.72 -3.65 8.81
N LYS A 280 -8.53 -2.67 9.25
CA LYS A 280 -10.00 -2.76 9.25
C LYS A 280 -10.56 -1.93 8.09
N GLU A 281 -11.53 -2.51 7.39
CA GLU A 281 -12.30 -1.79 6.38
C GLU A 281 -13.07 -0.63 7.03
N ASN A 282 -13.17 0.51 6.35
CA ASN A 282 -13.87 1.70 6.81
C ASN A 282 -13.28 2.40 8.07
N SER A 283 -12.01 2.16 8.41
CA SER A 283 -11.33 2.94 9.45
C SER A 283 -10.93 4.34 8.92
N MET A 284 -10.72 5.31 9.84
CA MET A 284 -10.23 6.65 9.44
C MET A 284 -8.87 6.57 8.72
N LYS A 285 -8.01 5.65 9.13
CA LYS A 285 -6.73 5.37 8.45
C LYS A 285 -6.90 4.75 7.07
N SER A 286 -7.99 4.01 6.79
CA SER A 286 -8.23 3.43 5.46
C SER A 286 -8.47 4.52 4.41
N GLN A 287 -9.19 5.59 4.77
CA GLN A 287 -9.42 6.74 3.87
C GLN A 287 -8.12 7.48 3.55
N GLU A 288 -7.25 7.66 4.54
CA GLU A 288 -5.95 8.29 4.33
C GLU A 288 -5.02 7.41 3.46
N ARG A 289 -5.05 6.09 3.65
CA ARG A 289 -4.30 5.15 2.80
C ARG A 289 -4.83 5.13 1.36
N GLU A 290 -6.14 5.18 1.17
CA GLU A 290 -6.76 5.34 -0.16
C GLU A 290 -6.29 6.62 -0.87
N ARG A 291 -6.15 7.70 -0.13
CA ARG A 291 -5.66 8.98 -0.65
C ARG A 291 -4.19 8.91 -1.09
N ARG A 292 -3.35 8.16 -0.37
CA ARG A 292 -1.91 7.96 -0.71
C ARG A 292 -1.69 7.11 -1.96
N GLY A 293 -2.73 6.53 -2.53
CA GLY A 293 -2.71 5.80 -3.81
C GLY A 293 -3.07 4.34 -3.68
N ARG A 294 -4.04 3.94 -4.50
CA ARG A 294 -4.57 2.58 -4.54
C ARG A 294 -3.63 1.62 -5.23
N ASP A 295 -3.58 0.52 -4.62
CA ASP A 295 -3.49 -0.88 -5.01
C ASP A 295 -2.78 -1.25 -6.31
N THR A 296 -1.71 -1.96 -6.07
CA THR A 296 -0.92 -2.62 -7.12
C THR A 296 -1.39 -4.07 -7.41
N GLY A 297 -2.54 -4.48 -6.86
CA GLY A 297 -3.05 -5.84 -6.91
C GLY A 297 -2.48 -6.72 -5.80
N ARG A 298 -3.31 -7.65 -5.30
CA ARG A 298 -2.96 -8.59 -4.24
C ARG A 298 -1.95 -9.64 -4.73
N TYR A 299 -1.00 -9.97 -3.88
CA TYR A 299 -0.08 -11.10 -4.03
C TYR A 299 -0.33 -12.08 -2.88
N ILE A 300 -0.28 -13.36 -3.17
CA ILE A 300 -0.40 -14.41 -2.15
C ILE A 300 0.93 -14.55 -1.44
N VAL A 301 0.91 -14.43 -0.13
CA VAL A 301 2.10 -14.55 0.73
C VAL A 301 2.02 -15.84 1.53
N ARG A 302 2.82 -16.84 1.12
CA ARG A 302 3.00 -18.12 1.81
C ARG A 302 4.48 -18.43 1.92
N LYS A 303 4.85 -19.39 2.78
CA LYS A 303 6.24 -19.76 3.04
C LYS A 303 7.01 -20.08 1.77
N ASP A 304 6.42 -20.83 0.86
CA ASP A 304 7.00 -21.34 -0.38
C ASP A 304 6.87 -20.39 -1.57
N THR A 305 6.07 -19.31 -1.46
CA THR A 305 5.87 -18.38 -2.56
C THR A 305 7.09 -17.49 -2.79
N PRO A 306 7.44 -17.20 -4.06
CA PRO A 306 8.56 -16.36 -4.39
C PRO A 306 8.29 -14.89 -4.09
N ILE A 307 9.34 -14.19 -3.68
CA ILE A 307 9.27 -12.76 -3.40
C ILE A 307 9.26 -11.97 -4.72
N PRO A 308 8.30 -11.04 -4.91
CA PRO A 308 8.25 -10.22 -6.11
C PRO A 308 9.41 -9.22 -6.15
N LYS A 309 9.99 -8.98 -7.35
CA LYS A 309 11.10 -8.04 -7.56
C LYS A 309 10.87 -6.65 -6.98
N ASN A 310 9.63 -6.17 -7.01
CA ASN A 310 9.24 -4.87 -6.46
C ASN A 310 8.52 -5.05 -5.11
N PHE A 311 9.15 -5.73 -4.15
CA PHE A 311 8.58 -6.06 -2.84
C PHE A 311 7.80 -4.91 -2.19
N GLY A 312 8.40 -3.72 -2.08
CA GLY A 312 7.77 -2.57 -1.45
C GLY A 312 6.48 -2.11 -2.14
N LYS A 313 6.37 -2.22 -3.47
CA LYS A 313 5.15 -1.87 -4.20
C LYS A 313 4.15 -3.03 -4.25
N ALA A 314 4.64 -4.24 -4.35
CA ALA A 314 3.82 -5.42 -4.53
C ALA A 314 3.17 -5.89 -3.22
N ILE A 315 3.92 -5.88 -2.13
CA ILE A 315 3.50 -6.41 -0.83
C ILE A 315 3.09 -5.28 0.12
N LEU A 316 3.99 -4.29 0.34
CA LEU A 316 3.78 -3.31 1.41
C LEU A 316 2.73 -2.23 1.08
N LYS A 317 2.30 -2.10 -0.18
CA LYS A 317 1.20 -1.20 -0.57
C LYS A 317 -0.17 -1.88 -0.61
N ASN A 318 -0.23 -3.20 -0.64
CA ASN A 318 -1.49 -3.94 -0.63
C ASN A 318 -1.78 -4.44 0.79
N GLU A 319 -2.92 -4.06 1.37
CA GLU A 319 -3.27 -4.36 2.75
C GLU A 319 -3.39 -5.88 3.01
N LYS A 320 -4.04 -6.63 2.10
CA LYS A 320 -4.22 -8.08 2.26
C LYS A 320 -2.88 -8.82 2.21
N SER A 321 -2.03 -8.52 1.22
CA SER A 321 -0.69 -9.14 1.11
C SER A 321 0.19 -8.80 2.31
N LYS A 322 0.07 -7.59 2.83
CA LYS A 322 0.80 -7.11 4.00
C LYS A 322 0.34 -7.82 5.28
N THR A 323 -0.98 -8.00 5.43
CA THR A 323 -1.57 -8.76 6.55
C THR A 323 -1.09 -10.21 6.54
N GLU A 324 -1.14 -10.88 5.38
CA GLU A 324 -0.64 -12.26 5.23
C GLU A 324 0.84 -12.38 5.62
N LEU A 325 1.67 -11.37 5.25
CA LEU A 325 3.06 -11.34 5.67
C LEU A 325 3.20 -11.20 7.18
N PHE A 326 2.43 -10.31 7.81
CA PHE A 326 2.46 -10.11 9.25
C PHE A 326 2.06 -11.37 10.02
N GLU A 327 1.00 -12.03 9.57
CA GLU A 327 0.52 -13.27 10.16
C GLU A 327 1.56 -14.40 10.02
N MET A 328 2.19 -14.51 8.85
CA MET A 328 3.25 -15.49 8.64
C MET A 328 4.46 -15.25 9.56
N VAL A 329 4.87 -13.98 9.72
CA VAL A 329 5.96 -13.63 10.66
C VAL A 329 5.58 -14.02 12.08
N ALA A 330 4.33 -13.76 12.51
CA ALA A 330 3.85 -14.11 13.83
C ALA A 330 3.85 -15.64 14.06
N ASP A 331 3.42 -16.43 13.08
CA ASP A 331 3.45 -17.89 13.15
C ASP A 331 4.89 -18.41 13.23
N MET A 332 5.81 -17.85 12.47
CA MET A 332 7.22 -18.23 12.51
C MET A 332 7.90 -17.83 13.82
N ILE A 333 7.54 -16.69 14.39
CA ILE A 333 8.01 -16.26 15.72
C ILE A 333 7.56 -17.26 16.79
N SER A 334 6.29 -17.70 16.73
CA SER A 334 5.77 -18.66 17.72
C SER A 334 6.47 -20.01 17.69
N SER A 335 7.04 -20.40 16.56
CA SER A 335 7.81 -21.64 16.38
C SER A 335 9.32 -21.46 16.58
N THR A 336 9.77 -20.25 16.96
CA THR A 336 11.19 -19.95 17.14
C THR A 336 11.70 -20.47 18.48
N GLU A 337 12.68 -21.36 18.46
CA GLU A 337 13.39 -21.81 19.66
C GLU A 337 14.41 -20.75 20.10
N SER A 338 14.24 -20.23 21.32
CA SER A 338 15.13 -19.24 21.92
C SER A 338 14.91 -19.12 23.42
N ASP A 339 15.96 -18.70 24.16
CA ASP A 339 15.86 -18.34 25.58
C ASP A 339 15.09 -17.01 25.74
N THR A 340 15.19 -16.10 24.79
CA THR A 340 14.40 -14.87 24.74
C THR A 340 12.92 -15.17 24.50
N VAL A 341 12.05 -14.48 25.21
CA VAL A 341 10.60 -14.52 24.98
C VAL A 341 10.30 -13.66 23.76
N PHE A 342 9.82 -14.27 22.69
CA PHE A 342 9.31 -13.55 21.53
C PHE A 342 7.79 -13.54 21.53
N VAL A 343 7.22 -12.36 21.30
CA VAL A 343 5.78 -12.15 21.20
C VAL A 343 5.50 -11.42 19.88
N SER A 344 4.47 -11.82 19.16
CA SER A 344 4.04 -11.09 17.96
C SER A 344 2.54 -11.02 17.87
N THR A 345 2.03 -9.89 17.37
CA THR A 345 0.61 -9.73 17.11
C THR A 345 0.22 -10.46 15.82
N LYS A 346 -0.94 -11.14 15.84
CA LYS A 346 -1.57 -11.79 14.68
C LYS A 346 -3.03 -11.40 14.63
N GLY A 347 -3.35 -10.41 13.79
CA GLY A 347 -4.67 -9.80 13.82
C GLY A 347 -4.99 -9.27 15.23
N GLU A 348 -6.15 -9.62 15.77
CA GLU A 348 -6.55 -9.24 17.15
C GLU A 348 -5.89 -10.10 18.23
N SER A 349 -5.26 -11.22 17.86
CA SER A 349 -4.62 -12.14 18.78
C SER A 349 -3.10 -11.89 18.90
N VAL A 350 -2.47 -12.66 19.81
CA VAL A 350 -1.04 -12.60 20.09
C VAL A 350 -0.44 -14.01 20.09
N MET A 351 0.65 -14.18 19.36
CA MET A 351 1.43 -15.41 19.30
C MET A 351 2.74 -15.25 20.09
N SER A 352 3.21 -16.32 20.70
CA SER A 352 4.47 -16.31 21.45
C SER A 352 5.17 -17.67 21.35
N ASN A 353 6.50 -17.66 21.38
CA ASN A 353 7.33 -18.88 21.42
C ASN A 353 7.34 -19.55 22.79
N LYS A 354 6.94 -18.84 23.85
CA LYS A 354 6.81 -19.38 25.21
C LYS A 354 5.41 -19.12 25.76
N SER A 355 5.02 -19.89 26.77
CA SER A 355 3.75 -19.66 27.45
C SER A 355 3.82 -18.36 28.27
N ILE A 356 2.98 -17.40 27.92
CA ILE A 356 2.81 -16.12 28.61
C ILE A 356 1.33 -15.87 28.90
N PRO A 357 0.97 -15.14 29.97
CA PRO A 357 -0.38 -14.62 30.15
C PRO A 357 -0.74 -13.68 28.99
N LYS A 358 -1.90 -13.87 28.34
CA LYS A 358 -2.32 -13.09 27.16
C LYS A 358 -3.57 -12.25 27.41
N ASP A 359 -4.17 -12.32 28.60
CA ASP A 359 -5.48 -11.76 28.90
C ASP A 359 -5.58 -10.24 28.68
N HIS A 360 -4.45 -9.52 28.78
CA HIS A 360 -4.39 -8.07 28.55
C HIS A 360 -3.98 -7.70 27.11
N LEU A 361 -3.47 -8.65 26.33
CA LEU A 361 -2.96 -8.43 24.99
C LEU A 361 -3.90 -8.98 23.90
N SER A 362 -4.80 -9.92 24.25
CA SER A 362 -5.65 -10.64 23.31
C SER A 362 -6.99 -11.02 23.95
N PRO A 363 -8.14 -10.76 23.29
CA PRO A 363 -8.25 -10.07 22.01
C PRO A 363 -8.04 -8.55 22.13
N CYS A 364 -7.39 -7.93 21.15
CA CYS A 364 -7.18 -6.49 21.07
C CYS A 364 -7.94 -5.91 19.88
N ASN A 365 -8.86 -5.01 20.15
CA ASN A 365 -9.69 -4.36 19.13
C ASN A 365 -9.07 -3.08 18.55
N GLN A 366 -7.88 -2.68 19.03
CA GLN A 366 -7.14 -1.54 18.49
C GLN A 366 -6.54 -1.92 17.14
N ASP A 367 -6.86 -1.12 16.12
CA ASP A 367 -6.36 -1.29 14.76
C ASP A 367 -5.01 -0.59 14.53
N ASP A 368 -4.67 0.37 15.39
CA ASP A 368 -3.45 1.14 15.32
C ASP A 368 -2.30 0.53 16.14
N ALA A 369 -1.19 0.23 15.47
CA ALA A 369 0.02 -0.27 16.14
C ALA A 369 0.57 0.74 17.15
N ASP A 370 0.47 2.05 16.90
CA ASP A 370 0.99 3.08 17.78
C ASP A 370 0.42 2.97 19.20
N THR A 371 -0.89 2.73 19.32
CA THR A 371 -1.53 2.48 20.60
C THR A 371 -1.20 1.10 21.15
N ARG A 372 -1.19 0.09 20.28
CA ARG A 372 -0.98 -1.30 20.68
C ARG A 372 0.44 -1.56 21.22
N VAL A 373 1.46 -0.87 20.69
CA VAL A 373 2.83 -0.88 21.20
C VAL A 373 2.86 -0.55 22.70
N PHE A 374 2.06 0.42 23.12
CA PHE A 374 2.01 0.79 24.53
C PHE A 374 1.21 -0.19 25.39
N PHE A 375 0.22 -0.90 24.87
CA PHE A 375 -0.41 -2.02 25.58
C PHE A 375 0.62 -3.14 25.86
N HIS A 376 1.48 -3.45 24.89
CA HIS A 376 2.58 -4.38 25.09
C HIS A 376 3.59 -3.85 26.12
N ALA A 377 3.94 -2.56 26.08
CA ALA A 377 4.81 -1.95 27.07
C ALA A 377 4.21 -2.00 28.49
N MET A 378 2.89 -1.77 28.63
CA MET A 378 2.18 -1.91 29.91
C MET A 378 2.17 -3.36 30.44
N ASP A 379 2.05 -4.34 29.56
CA ASP A 379 2.13 -5.74 29.97
C ASP A 379 3.55 -6.13 30.39
N ILE A 380 4.54 -5.68 29.64
CA ILE A 380 5.97 -5.86 29.94
C ILE A 380 6.35 -5.20 31.27
N ALA A 381 5.80 -4.03 31.58
CA ALA A 381 6.05 -3.27 32.82
C ALA A 381 5.69 -4.04 34.10
N LYS A 382 4.87 -5.09 34.02
CA LYS A 382 4.57 -5.98 35.18
C LYS A 382 5.76 -6.80 35.64
N GLN A 383 6.77 -7.01 34.77
CA GLN A 383 7.91 -7.89 35.03
C GLN A 383 9.27 -7.21 34.88
N TYR A 384 9.34 -6.17 34.04
CA TYR A 384 10.56 -5.49 33.62
C TYR A 384 10.47 -4.00 33.89
N ARG A 385 11.58 -3.39 34.29
CA ARG A 385 11.66 -1.98 34.68
C ARG A 385 12.31 -1.10 33.62
N LYS A 386 13.07 -1.69 32.68
CA LYS A 386 13.78 -0.97 31.63
C LYS A 386 13.30 -1.45 30.27
N ILE A 387 12.56 -0.59 29.58
CA ILE A 387 11.89 -0.94 28.32
C ILE A 387 12.38 -0.01 27.21
N MET A 388 12.59 -0.57 26.01
CA MET A 388 12.86 0.20 24.81
C MET A 388 11.80 -0.07 23.75
N ILE A 389 11.35 0.99 23.06
CA ILE A 389 10.48 0.90 21.89
C ILE A 389 11.33 1.24 20.67
N ILE A 390 11.29 0.41 19.63
CA ILE A 390 11.98 0.63 18.35
C ILE A 390 10.94 1.04 17.29
N THR A 391 11.08 2.24 16.75
CA THR A 391 10.17 2.79 15.74
C THR A 391 10.87 3.77 14.79
N VAL A 392 10.19 4.21 13.75
CA VAL A 392 10.56 5.35 12.92
C VAL A 392 9.55 6.50 13.02
N ASP A 393 8.46 6.30 13.75
CA ASP A 393 7.39 7.30 13.89
C ASP A 393 7.59 8.16 15.15
N THR A 394 7.50 9.48 14.97
CA THR A 394 7.62 10.46 16.04
C THR A 394 6.37 10.51 16.92
N ASP A 395 5.25 9.99 16.46
CA ASP A 395 3.99 9.98 17.20
C ASP A 395 4.12 9.13 18.47
N LEU A 396 4.93 8.05 18.44
CA LEU A 396 5.20 7.23 19.62
C LEU A 396 5.93 7.99 20.74
N ILE A 397 6.74 9.01 20.41
CA ILE A 397 7.38 9.84 21.44
C ILE A 397 6.32 10.68 22.17
N VAL A 398 5.38 11.27 21.43
CA VAL A 398 4.26 12.05 22.01
C VAL A 398 3.41 11.18 22.93
N ILE A 399 3.05 10.00 22.47
CA ILE A 399 2.26 9.03 23.25
C ILE A 399 3.07 8.59 24.48
N GLY A 400 4.33 8.21 24.29
CA GLY A 400 5.22 7.76 25.36
C GLY A 400 5.36 8.78 26.48
N LEU A 401 5.59 10.06 26.14
CA LEU A 401 5.64 11.15 27.11
C LEU A 401 4.33 11.29 27.87
N SER A 402 3.18 11.18 27.19
CA SER A 402 1.87 11.38 27.80
C SER A 402 1.43 10.28 28.76
N ILE A 403 1.96 9.07 28.58
CA ILE A 403 1.54 7.91 29.39
C ILE A 403 2.64 7.41 30.33
N PHE A 404 3.85 7.96 30.27
CA PHE A 404 4.98 7.50 31.07
C PHE A 404 4.64 7.45 32.57
N SER A 405 3.95 8.47 33.10
CA SER A 405 3.53 8.50 34.51
C SER A 405 2.55 7.38 34.90
N LYS A 406 1.94 6.69 33.91
CA LYS A 406 1.04 5.54 34.14
C LYS A 406 1.75 4.20 34.05
N LEU A 407 2.98 4.19 33.54
CA LEU A 407 3.81 3.00 33.44
C LEU A 407 4.61 2.87 34.74
N ASP A 408 4.51 1.72 35.40
CA ASP A 408 5.30 1.43 36.61
C ASP A 408 6.68 0.90 36.20
N ILE A 409 7.52 1.77 35.58
CA ILE A 409 8.87 1.43 35.08
C ILE A 409 9.87 2.54 35.45
N ASP A 410 11.12 2.17 35.50
CA ASP A 410 12.21 3.09 35.83
C ASP A 410 12.71 3.84 34.58
N GLU A 411 12.85 3.12 33.48
CA GLU A 411 13.37 3.67 32.23
C GLU A 411 12.50 3.28 31.04
N LEU A 412 12.04 4.29 30.29
CA LEU A 412 11.46 4.14 28.97
C LEU A 412 12.36 4.81 27.95
N TRP A 413 12.79 4.04 26.97
CA TRP A 413 13.59 4.50 25.86
C TRP A 413 12.84 4.38 24.56
N ILE A 414 12.96 5.34 23.65
CA ILE A 414 12.49 5.21 22.27
C ILE A 414 13.67 5.34 21.33
N GLN A 415 13.96 4.26 20.60
CA GLN A 415 14.91 4.29 19.49
C GLN A 415 14.17 4.75 18.23
N LEU A 416 14.55 5.93 17.74
CA LEU A 416 14.01 6.51 16.51
C LEU A 416 15.05 6.42 15.38
N GLY A 417 14.58 6.11 14.16
CA GLY A 417 15.40 6.11 12.96
C GLY A 417 16.13 4.80 12.71
N THR A 418 16.94 4.78 11.64
CA THR A 418 17.58 3.56 11.12
C THR A 418 19.03 3.77 10.74
N GLY A 419 19.81 2.71 10.75
CA GLY A 419 21.21 2.72 10.32
C GLY A 419 22.06 3.68 11.16
N LYS A 420 22.75 4.62 10.49
CA LYS A 420 23.61 5.63 11.14
C LYS A 420 22.82 6.77 11.80
N ASN A 421 21.54 6.88 11.51
CA ASN A 421 20.65 7.93 12.01
C ASN A 421 19.83 7.47 13.22
N LYS A 422 20.21 6.39 13.87
CA LYS A 422 19.59 5.94 15.11
C LYS A 422 19.85 6.92 16.22
N ARG A 423 18.79 7.28 16.96
CA ARG A 423 18.82 8.13 18.15
C ARG A 423 18.02 7.47 19.25
N TRP A 424 18.45 7.59 20.49
CA TRP A 424 17.79 7.00 21.66
C TRP A 424 17.29 8.09 22.58
N PHE A 425 15.99 8.20 22.71
CA PHE A 425 15.31 9.21 23.49
C PHE A 425 14.94 8.64 24.87
N PRO A 426 15.50 9.16 25.97
CA PRO A 426 15.13 8.77 27.32
C PRO A 426 13.82 9.45 27.74
N ILE A 427 12.68 8.82 27.45
CA ILE A 427 11.35 9.38 27.72
C ILE A 427 11.16 9.72 29.19
N HIS A 428 11.68 8.91 30.10
CA HIS A 428 11.64 9.15 31.54
C HIS A 428 12.34 10.45 31.93
N ILE A 429 13.46 10.81 31.31
CA ILE A 429 14.16 12.07 31.56
C ILE A 429 13.37 13.25 31.00
N TYR A 430 12.90 13.13 29.75
CA TYR A 430 12.09 14.17 29.11
C TYR A 430 10.78 14.43 29.86
N ALA A 431 10.08 13.37 30.29
CA ALA A 431 8.84 13.47 31.04
C ALA A 431 9.06 14.22 32.38
N ASN A 432 10.15 13.91 33.09
CA ASN A 432 10.51 14.61 34.33
C ASN A 432 10.85 16.06 34.08
N HIS A 433 11.53 16.39 32.98
CA HIS A 433 11.90 17.77 32.64
C HIS A 433 10.68 18.60 32.21
N LEU A 434 9.77 18.04 31.41
CA LEU A 434 8.56 18.73 30.93
C LEU A 434 7.48 18.86 32.01
N GLY A 435 7.46 17.95 32.96
CA GLY A 435 6.41 17.86 33.96
C GLY A 435 5.14 17.14 33.49
N GLU A 436 4.40 16.59 34.44
CA GLU A 436 3.26 15.74 34.18
C GLU A 436 2.13 16.43 33.40
N ASP A 437 1.87 17.70 33.73
CA ASP A 437 0.78 18.46 33.11
C ASP A 437 1.04 18.73 31.62
N VAL A 438 2.29 19.10 31.27
CA VAL A 438 2.67 19.31 29.89
C VAL A 438 2.61 17.98 29.11
N CYS A 439 3.13 16.91 29.69
CA CYS A 439 3.10 15.59 29.08
C CYS A 439 1.66 15.12 28.77
N LYS A 440 0.72 15.33 29.67
CA LYS A 440 -0.72 15.01 29.45
C LYS A 440 -1.37 15.86 28.35
N ALA A 441 -0.92 17.10 28.18
CA ALA A 441 -1.45 18.01 27.16
C ALA A 441 -0.87 17.76 25.75
N LEU A 442 0.31 17.12 25.66
CA LEU A 442 1.02 16.91 24.39
C LEU A 442 0.18 16.24 23.29
N PRO A 443 -0.59 15.16 23.52
CA PRO A 443 -1.37 14.53 22.45
C PRO A 443 -2.42 15.49 21.86
N PHE A 444 -3.09 16.27 22.70
CA PHE A 444 -4.05 17.26 22.23
C PHE A 444 -3.36 18.36 21.41
N TRP A 445 -2.28 18.91 21.94
CA TRP A 445 -1.48 19.93 21.24
C TRP A 445 -0.96 19.41 19.89
N TYR A 446 -0.49 18.17 19.86
CA TYR A 446 0.01 17.52 18.65
C TYR A 446 -1.07 17.35 17.58
N ALA A 447 -2.27 16.91 18.00
CA ALA A 447 -3.44 16.80 17.12
C ALA A 447 -3.92 18.18 16.65
N PHE A 448 -3.97 19.18 17.53
CA PHE A 448 -4.41 20.54 17.22
C PHE A 448 -3.49 21.26 16.24
N THR A 449 -2.19 21.02 16.32
CA THR A 449 -1.19 21.58 15.38
C THR A 449 -1.07 20.80 14.08
N GLY A 450 -1.89 19.78 13.88
CA GLY A 450 -1.97 18.94 12.69
C GLY A 450 -1.14 17.66 12.80
N CYS A 451 -1.81 16.54 12.54
CA CYS A 451 -1.23 15.22 12.41
C CYS A 451 -1.75 14.54 11.14
N ASP A 452 -1.59 13.22 10.99
CA ASP A 452 -2.02 12.49 9.78
C ASP A 452 -3.53 12.59 9.51
N THR A 453 -4.33 12.64 10.57
CA THR A 453 -5.79 12.60 10.49
C THR A 453 -6.46 13.93 10.82
N THR A 454 -5.71 14.94 11.27
CA THR A 454 -6.26 16.25 11.64
C THR A 454 -5.61 17.38 10.84
N SER A 455 -6.42 18.40 10.51
CA SER A 455 -5.91 19.61 9.84
C SER A 455 -5.14 20.48 10.81
N GLN A 456 -4.04 21.07 10.33
CA GLN A 456 -3.42 22.18 11.02
C GLN A 456 -4.14 23.50 10.69
N PHE A 457 -4.17 24.44 11.63
CA PHE A 457 -4.62 25.81 11.35
C PHE A 457 -3.64 26.55 10.43
N SER A 458 -4.20 27.30 9.48
CA SER A 458 -3.38 28.13 8.58
C SER A 458 -2.51 29.10 9.38
N GLY A 459 -1.21 29.13 9.06
CA GLY A 459 -0.23 29.98 9.75
C GLY A 459 0.17 29.55 11.18
N ARG A 460 -0.36 28.44 11.69
CA ARG A 460 0.00 27.89 13.01
C ARG A 460 0.81 26.62 12.85
N ARG A 461 2.14 26.76 12.90
CA ARG A 461 3.08 25.64 12.89
C ARG A 461 3.34 25.12 14.32
N LYS A 462 3.85 23.90 14.44
CA LYS A 462 4.18 23.27 15.74
C LYS A 462 5.12 24.14 16.60
N GLU A 463 6.08 24.82 15.98
CA GLU A 463 7.04 25.72 16.66
C GLU A 463 6.33 26.87 17.39
N ILE A 464 5.41 27.58 16.73
CA ILE A 464 4.68 28.71 17.31
C ILE A 464 3.74 28.30 18.44
N GLY A 465 3.23 27.07 18.39
CA GLY A 465 2.31 26.54 19.40
C GLY A 465 2.98 26.24 20.74
N MET A 466 4.25 25.86 20.74
CA MET A 466 4.98 25.46 21.95
C MET A 466 5.49 26.66 22.77
N GLU A 467 5.94 27.77 22.13
CA GLU A 467 6.31 29.00 22.80
C GLU A 467 5.16 29.58 23.67
N ASN A 468 3.91 29.22 23.31
CA ASN A 468 2.74 29.62 24.10
C ASN A 468 2.35 28.60 25.18
N LEU A 469 2.93 27.39 25.20
CA LEU A 469 2.73 26.41 26.29
C LEU A 469 3.60 26.75 27.52
N ASP A 470 4.76 27.36 27.31
CA ASP A 470 5.62 27.85 28.40
C ASP A 470 5.06 29.10 29.11
N CYS A 471 4.12 29.78 28.47
CA CYS A 471 3.51 30.99 29.04
C CYS A 471 2.22 30.66 29.79
N THR A 472 2.38 30.44 31.09
CA THR A 472 1.39 30.65 32.15
C THR A 472 0.22 29.66 32.25
N SER A 473 0.04 29.19 33.46
CA SER A 473 -1.03 28.34 34.02
C SER A 473 -2.47 28.65 33.56
N THR A 474 -2.72 29.84 33.02
CA THR A 474 -4.07 30.30 32.64
C THR A 474 -4.56 29.70 31.30
N THR A 475 -3.70 29.57 30.31
CA THR A 475 -4.07 28.98 29.00
C THR A 475 -4.21 27.47 29.14
N TYR A 476 -3.35 26.87 29.93
CA TYR A 476 -3.44 25.44 30.27
C TYR A 476 -4.72 25.12 31.07
N GLN A 477 -5.06 25.90 32.06
CA GLN A 477 -6.31 25.71 32.82
C GLN A 477 -7.56 25.87 31.95
N ARG A 478 -7.54 26.76 30.95
CA ARG A 478 -8.63 26.90 29.96
C ARG A 478 -8.71 25.70 29.03
N LEU A 479 -7.58 25.22 28.53
CA LEU A 479 -7.50 24.01 27.69
C LEU A 479 -7.92 22.76 28.48
N HIS A 480 -7.48 22.60 29.70
CA HIS A 480 -7.86 21.49 30.57
C HIS A 480 -9.37 21.49 30.89
N LYS A 481 -9.99 22.64 31.08
CA LYS A 481 -11.45 22.77 31.24
C LYS A 481 -12.21 22.36 29.96
N VAL A 482 -11.69 22.74 28.79
CA VAL A 482 -12.28 22.34 27.50
C VAL A 482 -12.15 20.83 27.31
N ILE A 483 -11.01 20.22 27.63
CA ILE A 483 -10.79 18.77 27.54
C ILE A 483 -11.72 18.02 28.50
N GLN A 484 -11.88 18.49 29.74
CA GLN A 484 -12.80 17.87 30.71
C GLN A 484 -14.26 18.01 30.29
N SER A 485 -14.65 19.12 29.67
CA SER A 485 -16.00 19.30 29.14
C SER A 485 -16.29 18.44 27.93
N CYS A 486 -15.28 18.16 27.07
CA CYS A 486 -15.41 17.25 25.91
C CYS A 486 -15.36 15.76 26.32
N GLY A 487 -14.70 15.43 27.44
CA GLY A 487 -14.58 14.03 27.92
C GLY A 487 -15.87 13.42 28.51
N ASN A 488 -16.91 14.20 28.71
CA ASN A 488 -18.20 13.75 29.23
C ASN A 488 -19.22 13.33 28.15
N TYR A 489 -18.84 13.36 26.88
CA TYR A 489 -19.63 12.74 25.81
C TYR A 489 -19.06 11.33 25.53
N ARG A 490 -19.71 10.34 26.14
CA ARG A 490 -19.59 8.92 25.79
C ARG A 490 -20.39 8.62 24.52
#